data_8e613c8a168b8ba3529ff480ba821e6d
#
_entry.id   8e613c8a168b8ba3529ff480ba821e6d
#
_cell.length_a   1.000
_cell.length_b   1.000
_cell.length_c   1.000
_cell.angle_alpha   90.00
_cell.angle_beta   90.00
_cell.angle_gamma   90.00
#
_symmetry.space_group_name_H-M   'P 1'
#
loop_
_entity.id
_entity.type
_entity.pdbx_description
1 polymer ?
#
loop_
_entity_poly.entity_id
_entity_poly.type
_entity_poly.pdbx_seq_one_letter_code
_entity_poly.pdbx_strand_id
1 'polypeptide(L)'
;MSSHREAPEIAKDPVADSTDLYAFVSPDQPDSVTLIANYIPLEGPAGGPNFYSFGDDVLYEIHVDNDGDGQQDITYQFRFQTRLRDPNTFLYNTGPILSLDSPNWNNRQFYTVTRIRHGQREELAQDLASPPCNIGPLSTPDYAQLAQEAVHHLPGGITVYAGQRAEGFYIDLGSVFDLADLRPFQQLHAKYGMNILNSPAPGVNATAQVNVHSIAIQVPISALVGKNPVLGVWTSASRQRAKVWDAAAGANHWSGPWHQVSRLGNPLVNEVVIPLGQKDLWNTLPPSDEKLFASHYAHPELSALLPALYPGVFPNLAKLAQAGTVRADLEAILLTGIPSGIVPGFQNFTGPVLADMLRLNTSIPPSSKPNELGLIGGDPAGFPNGRRVSDNVFTIELRAFAGVTVPLVDKSFTPDAAAGAVTDGLTSKSVPSGFLGQFPYLGVPYDGYDTP
;
A
#
# COMPACT_ATOMS: atom_id res chain seq x y z
N MET A 1 1.46 -8.70 -3.63
CA MET A 1 0.62 -8.01 -2.66
C MET A 1 1.41 -6.87 -2.11
N SER A 2 0.82 -5.73 -1.94
CA SER A 2 1.50 -4.64 -1.28
C SER A 2 1.56 -4.88 0.23
N SER A 3 0.53 -5.41 0.87
CA SER A 3 0.53 -6.08 2.18
C SER A 3 -0.89 -6.58 2.51
N HIS A 4 -1.36 -7.62 1.85
CA HIS A 4 -2.72 -8.13 2.07
C HIS A 4 -2.65 -9.45 2.85
N ARG A 5 -3.02 -9.44 4.15
CA ARG A 5 -3.05 -10.63 4.98
C ARG A 5 -1.70 -11.36 5.06
N GLU A 6 -0.61 -10.63 5.00
CA GLU A 6 0.75 -11.16 4.86
C GLU A 6 1.29 -11.83 6.12
N ALA A 7 0.80 -11.43 7.31
CA ALA A 7 1.26 -11.95 8.59
C ALA A 7 0.16 -12.74 9.31
N PRO A 8 0.49 -13.77 10.09
CA PRO A 8 -0.47 -14.67 10.70
C PRO A 8 -1.51 -13.99 11.60
N GLU A 9 -1.11 -13.00 12.40
CA GLU A 9 -2.05 -12.33 13.31
C GLU A 9 -2.86 -11.26 12.60
N ILE A 10 -2.24 -10.42 11.75
CA ILE A 10 -2.99 -9.37 11.04
C ILE A 10 -4.00 -9.96 10.05
N ALA A 11 -3.73 -11.14 9.46
CA ALA A 11 -4.68 -11.84 8.60
C ALA A 11 -6.01 -12.20 9.29
N LYS A 12 -6.04 -12.20 10.63
CA LYS A 12 -7.23 -12.42 11.48
C LYS A 12 -7.88 -11.12 11.90
N ASP A 13 -7.26 -9.98 11.63
CA ASP A 13 -7.72 -8.64 12.00
C ASP A 13 -7.75 -7.69 10.79
N PRO A 14 -8.57 -7.99 9.77
CA PRO A 14 -8.57 -7.25 8.50
C PRO A 14 -8.86 -5.76 8.64
N VAL A 15 -9.57 -5.35 9.70
CA VAL A 15 -9.92 -3.94 9.93
C VAL A 15 -8.69 -3.09 10.26
N ALA A 16 -7.64 -3.70 10.82
CA ALA A 16 -6.37 -3.03 11.12
C ALA A 16 -5.28 -3.37 10.09
N ASP A 17 -5.57 -4.21 9.10
CA ASP A 17 -4.61 -4.66 8.09
C ASP A 17 -4.35 -3.56 7.06
N SER A 18 -3.11 -3.05 7.04
CA SER A 18 -2.65 -2.04 6.08
C SER A 18 -2.22 -2.71 4.78
N THR A 19 -2.94 -2.44 3.69
CA THR A 19 -2.77 -3.18 2.43
C THR A 19 -1.85 -2.50 1.44
N ASP A 20 -1.98 -1.18 1.27
CA ASP A 20 -1.22 -0.39 0.33
C ASP A 20 -0.87 0.97 0.89
N LEU A 21 0.33 1.41 0.58
CA LEU A 21 0.77 2.78 0.76
C LEU A 21 1.20 3.36 -0.59
N TYR A 22 0.69 4.55 -0.89
CA TYR A 22 1.10 5.35 -2.04
C TYR A 22 1.58 6.71 -1.54
N ALA A 23 2.65 7.22 -2.14
CA ALA A 23 3.20 8.54 -1.87
C ALA A 23 3.80 9.10 -3.16
N PHE A 24 3.27 10.23 -3.64
CA PHE A 24 3.72 10.83 -4.91
C PHE A 24 3.41 12.31 -4.97
N VAL A 25 4.19 13.05 -5.77
CA VAL A 25 3.85 14.44 -6.11
C VAL A 25 2.60 14.44 -6.96
N SER A 26 1.61 15.21 -6.55
CA SER A 26 0.25 15.20 -7.12
C SER A 26 0.24 15.72 -8.55
N PRO A 27 -0.23 14.96 -9.56
CA PRO A 27 -0.25 15.45 -10.94
C PRO A 27 -1.22 16.62 -11.18
N ASP A 28 -2.34 16.66 -10.45
CA ASP A 28 -3.33 17.75 -10.50
C ASP A 28 -2.93 18.98 -9.69
N GLN A 29 -2.04 18.82 -8.70
CA GLN A 29 -1.50 19.89 -7.84
C GLN A 29 -0.01 19.68 -7.59
N PRO A 30 0.90 20.01 -8.53
CA PRO A 30 2.33 19.68 -8.45
C PRO A 30 3.10 20.28 -7.26
N ASP A 31 2.52 21.26 -6.55
CA ASP A 31 3.07 21.82 -5.31
C ASP A 31 2.63 21.02 -4.06
N SER A 32 1.93 19.91 -4.24
CA SER A 32 1.42 19.05 -3.18
C SER A 32 1.88 17.60 -3.35
N VAL A 33 1.93 16.89 -2.22
CA VAL A 33 2.11 15.42 -2.16
C VAL A 33 0.77 14.79 -1.81
N THR A 34 0.43 13.72 -2.50
CA THR A 34 -0.67 12.83 -2.10
C THR A 34 -0.10 11.60 -1.41
N LEU A 35 -0.66 11.30 -0.24
CA LEU A 35 -0.42 10.09 0.54
C LEU A 35 -1.74 9.31 0.60
N ILE A 36 -1.71 8.01 0.27
CA ILE A 36 -2.88 7.14 0.36
C ILE A 36 -2.50 5.89 1.13
N ALA A 37 -3.25 5.59 2.19
CA ALA A 37 -3.12 4.38 2.99
C ALA A 37 -4.39 3.55 2.84
N ASN A 38 -4.28 2.33 2.34
CA ASN A 38 -5.39 1.40 2.20
C ASN A 38 -5.40 0.39 3.35
N TYR A 39 -6.61 0.03 3.76
CA TYR A 39 -6.90 -0.93 4.82
C TYR A 39 -8.05 -1.84 4.38
N ILE A 40 -8.27 -2.90 5.13
CA ILE A 40 -9.34 -3.88 4.93
C ILE A 40 -9.18 -4.57 3.57
N PRO A 41 -8.28 -5.56 3.47
CA PRO A 41 -7.96 -6.22 2.20
C PRO A 41 -9.13 -7.03 1.65
N LEU A 42 -9.24 -7.09 0.33
CA LEU A 42 -10.10 -8.02 -0.40
C LEU A 42 -11.59 -7.88 -0.05
N GLU A 43 -12.08 -6.65 0.10
CA GLU A 43 -13.51 -6.40 0.32
C GLU A 43 -14.34 -6.86 -0.86
N GLY A 44 -15.12 -7.94 -0.66
CA GLY A 44 -16.11 -8.37 -1.65
C GLY A 44 -17.20 -7.30 -1.79
N PRO A 45 -17.56 -6.83 -3.00
CA PRO A 45 -18.55 -5.77 -3.19
C PRO A 45 -19.92 -6.11 -2.59
N ALA A 46 -20.34 -7.39 -2.59
CA ALA A 46 -21.57 -7.87 -1.98
C ALA A 46 -21.43 -8.06 -0.45
N GLY A 47 -20.87 -7.11 0.26
CA GLY A 47 -20.49 -7.20 1.69
C GLY A 47 -21.63 -7.08 2.71
N GLY A 48 -22.90 -6.91 2.29
CA GLY A 48 -24.03 -6.82 3.23
C GLY A 48 -24.33 -8.13 3.98
N PRO A 49 -25.11 -8.07 5.07
CA PRO A 49 -25.85 -6.92 5.64
C PRO A 49 -24.98 -5.96 6.46
N ASN A 50 -23.80 -6.38 6.92
CA ASN A 50 -22.85 -5.54 7.65
C ASN A 50 -21.73 -5.13 6.70
N PHE A 51 -21.94 -4.04 5.97
CA PHE A 51 -20.96 -3.52 5.04
C PHE A 51 -19.67 -3.11 5.75
N TYR A 52 -18.57 -3.14 5.01
CA TYR A 52 -17.24 -2.79 5.53
C TYR A 52 -17.22 -1.37 6.08
N SER A 53 -16.39 -1.12 7.08
CA SER A 53 -16.15 0.19 7.67
C SER A 53 -14.82 0.20 8.39
N PHE A 54 -14.21 1.37 8.53
CA PHE A 54 -13.06 1.54 9.42
C PHE A 54 -13.42 1.18 10.86
N GLY A 55 -12.45 0.71 11.63
CA GLY A 55 -12.67 0.36 13.03
C GLY A 55 -12.73 1.60 13.94
N ASP A 56 -13.82 1.75 14.70
CA ASP A 56 -13.92 2.78 15.74
C ASP A 56 -12.87 2.57 16.85
N ASP A 57 -12.31 1.37 16.92
CA ASP A 57 -11.33 0.87 17.88
C ASP A 57 -9.91 0.72 17.31
N VAL A 58 -9.67 1.30 16.13
CA VAL A 58 -8.36 1.35 15.47
C VAL A 58 -7.88 2.80 15.39
N LEU A 59 -6.60 3.01 15.62
CA LEU A 59 -5.91 4.26 15.31
C LEU A 59 -5.15 4.04 14.00
N TYR A 60 -5.54 4.73 12.95
CA TYR A 60 -4.88 4.71 11.66
C TYR A 60 -3.94 5.90 11.53
N GLU A 61 -2.73 5.68 11.05
CA GLU A 61 -1.70 6.71 11.00
C GLU A 61 -0.91 6.68 9.70
N ILE A 62 -0.61 7.88 9.18
CA ILE A 62 0.34 8.09 8.09
C ILE A 62 1.48 8.93 8.67
N HIS A 63 2.70 8.43 8.55
CA HIS A 63 3.90 9.02 9.13
C HIS A 63 4.82 9.56 8.05
N VAL A 64 5.49 10.66 8.35
CA VAL A 64 6.50 11.30 7.49
C VAL A 64 7.76 11.56 8.31
N ASP A 65 8.87 11.02 7.81
CA ASP A 65 10.24 11.35 8.19
C ASP A 65 10.77 12.39 7.17
N ASN A 66 11.20 13.55 7.61
CA ASN A 66 11.69 14.62 6.75
C ASN A 66 13.13 15.07 7.06
N ASP A 67 13.83 14.36 7.94
CA ASP A 67 15.23 14.59 8.25
C ASP A 67 16.13 13.35 8.05
N GLY A 68 15.52 12.16 7.84
CA GLY A 68 16.20 10.92 7.45
C GLY A 68 16.72 10.09 8.64
N ASP A 69 16.17 10.29 9.83
CA ASP A 69 16.58 9.54 11.03
C ASP A 69 15.75 8.25 11.25
N GLY A 70 14.77 7.98 10.38
CA GLY A 70 13.91 6.79 10.44
C GLY A 70 12.81 6.90 11.49
N GLN A 71 12.56 8.08 12.05
CA GLN A 71 11.48 8.37 12.98
C GLN A 71 10.49 9.37 12.37
N GLN A 72 9.30 9.44 12.95
CA GLN A 72 8.27 10.36 12.46
C GLN A 72 8.47 11.79 12.96
N ASP A 73 8.61 12.73 12.05
CA ASP A 73 8.52 14.17 12.32
C ASP A 73 7.10 14.69 12.28
N ILE A 74 6.30 14.11 11.36
CA ILE A 74 4.91 14.45 11.17
C ILE A 74 4.10 13.15 11.14
N THR A 75 3.00 13.14 11.91
CA THR A 75 2.01 12.05 11.86
C THR A 75 0.63 12.61 11.63
N TYR A 76 -0.08 12.06 10.67
CA TYR A 76 -1.50 12.28 10.46
C TYR A 76 -2.28 11.11 11.04
N GLN A 77 -3.09 11.37 12.09
CA GLN A 77 -3.91 10.37 12.76
C GLN A 77 -5.36 10.49 12.30
N PHE A 78 -5.98 9.35 12.03
CA PHE A 78 -7.38 9.22 11.67
C PHE A 78 -8.09 8.33 12.69
N ARG A 79 -9.19 8.83 13.26
CA ARG A 79 -10.04 8.08 14.18
C ARG A 79 -11.47 8.14 13.69
N PHE A 80 -12.12 6.98 13.68
CA PHE A 80 -13.47 6.83 13.16
C PHE A 80 -14.49 6.65 14.28
N GLN A 81 -15.73 7.03 13.99
CA GLN A 81 -16.88 6.84 14.85
C GLN A 81 -18.09 6.46 14.00
N THR A 82 -18.63 5.29 14.24
CA THR A 82 -19.87 4.82 13.64
C THR A 82 -21.08 5.33 14.43
N ARG A 83 -22.09 5.84 13.73
CA ARG A 83 -23.31 6.39 14.32
C ARG A 83 -24.51 5.82 13.61
N LEU A 84 -25.36 5.10 14.36
CA LEU A 84 -26.65 4.60 13.89
C LEU A 84 -27.71 5.69 14.08
N ARG A 85 -28.49 5.95 13.04
CA ARG A 85 -29.64 6.88 13.11
C ARG A 85 -30.85 6.22 13.79
N ASP A 86 -31.15 4.98 13.41
CA ASP A 86 -32.18 4.16 14.02
C ASP A 86 -31.59 2.78 14.38
N PRO A 87 -31.35 2.50 15.66
CA PRO A 87 -30.82 1.21 16.12
C PRO A 87 -31.87 0.08 16.12
N ASN A 88 -33.15 0.37 15.84
CA ASN A 88 -34.24 -0.61 15.87
C ASN A 88 -34.53 -1.25 14.50
N THR A 89 -33.76 -0.92 13.48
CA THR A 89 -33.84 -1.58 12.16
C THR A 89 -32.57 -2.39 11.88
N PHE A 90 -32.73 -3.48 11.11
CA PHE A 90 -31.59 -4.26 10.63
C PHE A 90 -30.97 -3.68 9.35
N LEU A 91 -31.58 -2.61 8.80
CA LEU A 91 -31.20 -2.03 7.51
C LEU A 91 -30.00 -1.10 7.64
N TYR A 92 -29.05 -1.23 6.73
CA TYR A 92 -27.95 -0.29 6.52
C TYR A 92 -28.46 1.07 6.03
N ASN A 93 -29.45 1.07 5.12
CA ASN A 93 -30.15 2.22 4.59
C ASN A 93 -31.64 1.91 4.40
N THR A 94 -32.52 2.91 4.59
CA THR A 94 -33.97 2.77 4.51
C THR A 94 -34.56 3.27 3.18
N GLY A 95 -33.73 3.68 2.26
CA GLY A 95 -34.04 4.19 0.91
C GLY A 95 -32.77 4.66 0.22
N PRO A 96 -32.88 5.26 -0.98
CA PRO A 96 -31.72 5.77 -1.70
C PRO A 96 -30.92 6.80 -0.87
N ILE A 97 -29.60 6.65 -0.89
CA ILE A 97 -28.65 7.60 -0.31
C ILE A 97 -28.21 8.54 -1.43
N LEU A 98 -28.75 9.76 -1.44
CA LEU A 98 -28.54 10.76 -2.49
C LEU A 98 -27.54 11.87 -2.09
N SER A 99 -27.15 11.91 -0.82
CA SER A 99 -26.15 12.82 -0.26
C SER A 99 -25.58 12.25 1.04
N LEU A 100 -24.48 12.80 1.52
CA LEU A 100 -23.89 12.39 2.80
C LEU A 100 -24.79 12.71 4.00
N ASP A 101 -25.77 13.62 3.84
CA ASP A 101 -26.75 13.95 4.87
C ASP A 101 -28.11 13.24 4.71
N SER A 102 -28.23 12.33 3.72
CA SER A 102 -29.47 11.61 3.44
C SER A 102 -30.09 11.00 4.71
N PRO A 103 -31.40 11.26 4.98
CA PRO A 103 -32.10 10.64 6.11
C PRO A 103 -32.24 9.12 5.95
N ASN A 104 -32.11 8.59 4.75
CA ASN A 104 -32.20 7.17 4.46
C ASN A 104 -30.93 6.40 4.82
N TRP A 105 -29.82 7.09 5.06
CA TRP A 105 -28.57 6.44 5.44
C TRP A 105 -28.53 6.24 6.96
N ASN A 106 -28.67 5.00 7.38
CA ASN A 106 -28.80 4.64 8.79
C ASN A 106 -27.44 4.43 9.46
N ASN A 107 -26.56 3.60 8.90
CA ASN A 107 -25.25 3.28 9.49
C ASN A 107 -24.19 4.20 8.88
N ARG A 108 -23.91 5.32 9.55
CA ARG A 108 -23.01 6.38 9.09
C ARG A 108 -21.67 6.33 9.83
N GLN A 109 -20.59 6.65 9.13
CA GLN A 109 -19.28 6.78 9.75
C GLN A 109 -18.72 8.19 9.55
N PHE A 110 -18.08 8.70 10.63
CA PHE A 110 -17.42 10.00 10.67
C PHE A 110 -15.99 9.82 11.15
N TYR A 111 -15.12 10.78 10.82
CA TYR A 111 -13.74 10.71 11.26
C TYR A 111 -13.19 12.08 11.67
N THR A 112 -12.15 12.02 12.51
CA THR A 112 -11.34 13.13 12.96
C THR A 112 -9.94 13.01 12.37
N VAL A 113 -9.39 14.12 11.91
CA VAL A 113 -8.01 14.23 11.43
C VAL A 113 -7.20 15.04 12.42
N THR A 114 -6.12 14.46 12.93
CA THR A 114 -5.18 15.13 13.82
C THR A 114 -3.77 15.09 13.23
N ARG A 115 -3.07 16.21 13.23
CA ARG A 115 -1.65 16.29 12.92
C ARG A 115 -0.84 16.32 14.21
N ILE A 116 0.21 15.52 14.27
CA ILE A 116 1.24 15.60 15.30
C ILE A 116 2.53 16.04 14.63
N ARG A 117 3.16 17.11 15.12
CA ARG A 117 4.43 17.61 14.63
C ARG A 117 5.28 18.06 15.81
N HIS A 118 6.52 17.56 15.92
CA HIS A 118 7.42 17.84 17.06
C HIS A 118 6.74 17.63 18.42
N GLY A 119 5.95 16.56 18.56
CA GLY A 119 5.21 16.23 19.77
C GLY A 119 3.97 17.10 20.05
N GLN A 120 3.71 18.14 19.24
CA GLN A 120 2.52 18.98 19.36
C GLN A 120 1.37 18.38 18.55
N ARG A 121 0.22 18.24 19.20
CA ARG A 121 -1.01 17.71 18.61
C ARG A 121 -1.93 18.85 18.19
N GLU A 122 -2.37 18.82 16.95
CA GLU A 122 -3.33 19.76 16.37
C GLU A 122 -4.46 18.98 15.71
N GLU A 123 -5.69 19.23 16.14
CA GLU A 123 -6.88 18.71 15.48
C GLU A 123 -7.17 19.58 14.24
N LEU A 124 -7.01 18.99 13.06
CA LEU A 124 -7.24 19.69 11.79
C LEU A 124 -8.73 19.75 11.43
N ALA A 125 -9.47 18.69 11.77
CA ALA A 125 -10.92 18.62 11.56
C ALA A 125 -11.53 17.49 12.38
N GLN A 126 -12.81 17.59 12.66
CA GLN A 126 -13.63 16.56 13.31
C GLN A 126 -14.97 16.42 12.57
N ASP A 127 -15.65 15.30 12.82
CA ASP A 127 -16.97 15.00 12.25
C ASP A 127 -17.03 15.03 10.71
N LEU A 128 -15.93 14.72 10.04
CA LEU A 128 -15.90 14.57 8.59
C LEU A 128 -16.65 13.29 8.20
N ALA A 129 -17.61 13.38 7.28
CA ALA A 129 -18.36 12.21 6.85
C ALA A 129 -17.50 11.34 5.91
N SER A 130 -17.43 10.04 6.20
CA SER A 130 -16.98 9.01 5.26
C SER A 130 -18.18 8.65 4.36
N PRO A 131 -18.02 8.37 3.06
CA PRO A 131 -19.14 7.97 2.22
C PRO A 131 -19.63 6.56 2.60
N PRO A 132 -20.88 6.17 2.24
CA PRO A 132 -21.31 4.78 2.39
C PRO A 132 -20.45 3.84 1.54
N CYS A 133 -20.55 2.53 1.78
CA CYS A 133 -20.11 1.57 0.78
C CYS A 133 -20.95 1.68 -0.50
N ASN A 134 -20.37 1.33 -1.65
CA ASN A 134 -21.11 1.23 -2.89
C ASN A 134 -21.96 -0.05 -2.86
N ILE A 135 -23.29 0.10 -2.76
CA ILE A 135 -24.22 -1.01 -2.56
C ILE A 135 -24.80 -1.48 -3.88
N GLY A 136 -25.25 -0.53 -4.72
CA GLY A 136 -25.90 -0.81 -5.99
C GLY A 136 -26.85 0.30 -6.44
N PRO A 137 -27.46 0.16 -7.62
CA PRO A 137 -28.16 1.24 -8.32
C PRO A 137 -29.38 1.81 -7.59
N LEU A 138 -29.97 1.10 -6.62
CA LEU A 138 -31.09 1.62 -5.84
C LEU A 138 -30.66 2.29 -4.55
N SER A 139 -29.64 1.76 -3.87
CA SER A 139 -29.18 2.30 -2.59
C SER A 139 -28.21 3.46 -2.75
N THR A 140 -27.29 3.37 -3.72
CA THR A 140 -26.24 4.37 -3.99
C THR A 140 -26.20 4.72 -5.48
N PRO A 141 -27.30 5.29 -6.06
CA PRO A 141 -27.49 5.39 -7.52
C PRO A 141 -26.47 6.30 -8.22
N ASP A 142 -25.84 7.23 -7.51
CA ASP A 142 -24.74 8.06 -8.00
C ASP A 142 -23.59 8.04 -6.98
N TYR A 143 -22.93 6.90 -6.88
CA TYR A 143 -21.83 6.75 -5.92
C TYR A 143 -20.66 7.70 -6.21
N ALA A 144 -20.38 8.01 -7.46
CA ALA A 144 -19.30 8.94 -7.81
C ALA A 144 -19.53 10.33 -7.19
N GLN A 145 -20.78 10.82 -7.19
CA GLN A 145 -21.14 12.07 -6.52
C GLN A 145 -20.97 11.97 -4.99
N LEU A 146 -21.48 10.90 -4.36
CA LEU A 146 -21.33 10.68 -2.92
C LEU A 146 -19.85 10.65 -2.50
N ALA A 147 -19.02 9.99 -3.28
CA ALA A 147 -17.59 9.94 -3.05
C ALA A 147 -16.91 11.30 -3.23
N GLN A 148 -17.39 12.13 -4.17
CA GLN A 148 -16.88 13.48 -4.35
C GLN A 148 -17.30 14.41 -3.20
N GLU A 149 -18.51 14.28 -2.69
CA GLU A 149 -18.99 15.02 -1.50
C GLU A 149 -18.12 14.70 -0.25
N ALA A 150 -17.55 13.50 -0.18
CA ALA A 150 -16.66 13.07 0.91
C ALA A 150 -15.20 13.55 0.75
N VAL A 151 -14.89 14.33 -0.28
CA VAL A 151 -13.60 15.01 -0.40
C VAL A 151 -13.68 16.32 0.37
N HIS A 152 -13.00 16.39 1.51
CA HIS A 152 -13.05 17.54 2.40
C HIS A 152 -11.78 18.41 2.26
N HIS A 153 -11.99 19.72 2.15
CA HIS A 153 -10.92 20.71 2.11
C HIS A 153 -10.71 21.31 3.50
N LEU A 154 -9.49 21.20 4.02
CA LEU A 154 -9.11 21.66 5.35
C LEU A 154 -8.24 22.92 5.28
N PRO A 155 -8.07 23.65 6.40
CA PRO A 155 -7.15 24.76 6.46
C PRO A 155 -5.71 24.36 6.08
N GLY A 156 -4.95 25.30 5.54
CA GLY A 156 -3.55 25.09 5.12
C GLY A 156 -3.38 24.38 3.77
N GLY A 157 -4.43 24.31 2.95
CA GLY A 157 -4.41 23.70 1.61
C GLY A 157 -4.38 22.17 1.64
N ILE A 158 -4.83 21.58 2.74
CA ILE A 158 -4.93 20.12 2.90
C ILE A 158 -6.28 19.65 2.35
N THR A 159 -6.26 18.55 1.62
CA THR A 159 -7.47 17.85 1.16
C THR A 159 -7.46 16.43 1.69
N VAL A 160 -8.58 15.93 2.20
CA VAL A 160 -8.69 14.58 2.76
C VAL A 160 -9.91 13.84 2.22
N TYR A 161 -9.78 12.53 2.16
CA TYR A 161 -10.85 11.58 1.88
C TYR A 161 -10.63 10.32 2.72
N ALA A 162 -11.70 9.76 3.28
CA ALA A 162 -11.63 8.43 3.86
C ALA A 162 -12.91 7.66 3.54
N GLY A 163 -12.79 6.49 2.92
CA GLY A 163 -13.92 5.65 2.50
C GLY A 163 -13.52 4.57 1.51
N GLN A 164 -14.52 3.81 1.07
CA GLN A 164 -14.30 2.70 0.14
C GLN A 164 -13.82 3.17 -1.23
N ARG A 165 -12.85 2.45 -1.81
CA ARG A 165 -12.34 2.60 -3.19
C ARG A 165 -12.15 1.23 -3.83
N ALA A 166 -12.13 1.19 -5.15
CA ALA A 166 -11.69 -0.01 -5.85
C ALA A 166 -10.22 -0.28 -5.54
N GLU A 167 -9.86 -1.56 -5.38
CA GLU A 167 -8.47 -1.96 -5.20
C GLU A 167 -7.63 -1.52 -6.41
N GLY A 168 -6.57 -0.76 -6.13
CA GLY A 168 -5.67 -0.26 -7.16
C GLY A 168 -4.46 -1.16 -7.41
N PHE A 169 -4.12 -2.02 -6.46
CA PHE A 169 -3.06 -2.98 -6.61
C PHE A 169 -3.52 -4.18 -7.44
N TYR A 170 -2.71 -4.59 -8.41
CA TYR A 170 -3.01 -5.70 -9.31
C TYR A 170 -1.90 -6.73 -9.29
N ILE A 171 -2.28 -8.01 -9.15
CA ILE A 171 -1.36 -9.15 -9.01
C ILE A 171 -2.05 -10.47 -9.32
N ASP A 172 -1.31 -11.42 -9.88
CA ASP A 172 -1.74 -12.81 -10.02
C ASP A 172 -1.40 -13.61 -8.76
N LEU A 173 -2.22 -13.43 -7.68
CA LEU A 173 -2.01 -14.10 -6.40
C LEU A 173 -1.94 -15.62 -6.54
N GLY A 174 -2.81 -16.19 -7.39
CA GLY A 174 -2.90 -17.63 -7.56
C GLY A 174 -1.57 -18.25 -8.02
N SER A 175 -0.94 -17.64 -9.04
CA SER A 175 0.32 -18.16 -9.56
C SER A 175 1.52 -17.78 -8.69
N VAL A 176 1.50 -16.61 -8.06
CA VAL A 176 2.59 -16.15 -7.17
C VAL A 176 2.73 -17.06 -5.94
N PHE A 177 1.59 -17.43 -5.31
CA PHE A 177 1.60 -18.28 -4.11
C PHE A 177 1.51 -19.78 -4.39
N ASP A 178 1.44 -20.19 -5.66
CA ASP A 178 1.64 -21.57 -6.07
C ASP A 178 3.10 -21.80 -6.51
N LEU A 179 4.01 -21.67 -5.54
CA LEU A 179 5.46 -21.81 -5.73
C LEU A 179 6.04 -20.86 -6.80
N ALA A 180 5.48 -19.65 -6.91
CA ALA A 180 5.85 -18.66 -7.92
C ALA A 180 5.79 -19.23 -9.35
N ASP A 181 4.79 -20.04 -9.69
CA ASP A 181 4.55 -20.55 -11.05
C ASP A 181 3.95 -19.44 -11.91
N LEU A 182 4.77 -18.43 -12.20
CA LEU A 182 4.35 -17.23 -12.93
C LEU A 182 3.81 -17.60 -14.30
N ARG A 183 2.53 -17.31 -14.59
CA ARG A 183 1.85 -17.73 -15.83
C ARG A 183 2.60 -17.40 -17.12
N PRO A 184 3.24 -16.22 -17.28
CA PRO A 184 4.05 -15.94 -18.48
C PRO A 184 5.29 -16.82 -18.62
N PHE A 185 5.74 -17.49 -17.54
CA PHE A 185 6.97 -18.28 -17.47
C PHE A 185 6.75 -19.73 -17.04
N GLN A 186 5.50 -20.15 -16.85
CA GLN A 186 5.16 -21.47 -16.26
C GLN A 186 5.82 -22.65 -16.98
N GLN A 187 6.03 -22.59 -18.28
CA GLN A 187 6.72 -23.62 -19.05
C GLN A 187 8.21 -23.76 -18.70
N LEU A 188 8.78 -22.77 -18.01
CA LEU A 188 10.16 -22.76 -17.55
C LEU A 188 10.31 -23.19 -16.08
N HIS A 189 9.20 -23.32 -15.36
CA HIS A 189 9.15 -23.75 -13.96
C HIS A 189 9.31 -25.29 -13.89
N ALA A 190 10.52 -25.76 -13.64
CA ALA A 190 10.86 -27.18 -13.84
C ALA A 190 11.42 -27.89 -12.59
N LYS A 191 11.43 -27.22 -11.42
CA LYS A 191 12.06 -27.77 -10.21
C LYS A 191 11.51 -29.12 -9.79
N TYR A 192 10.21 -29.33 -9.93
CA TYR A 192 9.53 -30.55 -9.43
C TYR A 192 9.20 -31.55 -10.54
N GLY A 193 9.69 -31.33 -11.76
CA GLY A 193 9.40 -32.23 -12.90
C GLY A 193 7.93 -32.19 -13.36
N MET A 194 7.15 -31.25 -12.87
CA MET A 194 5.77 -31.03 -13.26
C MET A 194 5.68 -29.78 -14.12
N ASN A 195 5.41 -29.95 -15.41
CA ASN A 195 4.97 -28.84 -16.23
C ASN A 195 3.46 -28.76 -16.14
N ILE A 196 2.92 -27.82 -15.35
CA ILE A 196 1.48 -27.67 -15.16
C ILE A 196 0.84 -27.18 -16.46
N LEU A 197 1.50 -26.25 -17.16
CA LEU A 197 1.09 -25.75 -18.47
C LEU A 197 2.28 -25.70 -19.41
N ASN A 198 2.10 -26.13 -20.64
CA ASN A 198 3.18 -26.28 -21.61
C ASN A 198 3.50 -25.01 -22.41
N SER A 199 2.86 -23.87 -22.10
CA SER A 199 3.01 -22.61 -22.81
C SER A 199 2.75 -21.42 -21.90
N PRO A 200 3.33 -20.22 -22.20
CA PRO A 200 3.00 -18.99 -21.49
C PRO A 200 1.48 -18.71 -21.50
N ALA A 201 0.97 -18.19 -20.40
CA ALA A 201 -0.39 -17.73 -20.28
C ALA A 201 -0.46 -16.30 -19.72
N PRO A 202 -1.52 -15.53 -20.02
CA PRO A 202 -1.72 -14.21 -19.42
C PRO A 202 -1.95 -14.32 -17.92
N GLY A 203 -1.52 -13.30 -17.16
CA GLY A 203 -1.81 -13.16 -15.74
C GLY A 203 -3.31 -13.03 -15.45
N VAL A 204 -3.72 -13.43 -14.26
CA VAL A 204 -5.08 -13.27 -13.76
C VAL A 204 -5.04 -12.31 -12.58
N ASN A 205 -5.63 -11.13 -12.73
CA ASN A 205 -5.70 -10.17 -11.65
C ASN A 205 -6.65 -10.66 -10.54
N ALA A 206 -6.10 -11.10 -9.42
CA ALA A 206 -6.88 -11.61 -8.30
C ALA A 206 -7.60 -10.51 -7.48
N THR A 207 -7.26 -9.26 -7.71
CA THR A 207 -7.85 -8.08 -7.05
C THR A 207 -8.77 -7.28 -7.97
N ALA A 208 -9.08 -7.79 -9.16
CA ALA A 208 -9.77 -7.06 -10.23
C ALA A 208 -11.16 -6.52 -9.85
N GLN A 209 -11.86 -7.16 -8.93
CA GLN A 209 -13.25 -6.85 -8.58
C GLN A 209 -13.46 -6.82 -7.06
N VAL A 210 -12.45 -6.38 -6.33
CA VAL A 210 -12.56 -6.17 -4.88
C VAL A 210 -12.34 -4.71 -4.55
N ASN A 211 -12.78 -4.31 -3.38
CA ASN A 211 -12.61 -2.97 -2.84
C ASN A 211 -11.64 -2.98 -1.66
N VAL A 212 -11.28 -1.79 -1.21
CA VAL A 212 -10.53 -1.51 0.02
C VAL A 212 -11.08 -0.24 0.67
N HIS A 213 -10.83 -0.04 1.96
CA HIS A 213 -11.01 1.25 2.60
C HIS A 213 -9.74 2.08 2.50
N SER A 214 -9.84 3.28 1.91
CA SER A 214 -8.72 4.17 1.62
C SER A 214 -8.80 5.44 2.47
N ILE A 215 -7.69 5.82 3.07
CA ILE A 215 -7.44 7.13 3.66
C ILE A 215 -6.49 7.86 2.72
N ALA A 216 -6.95 8.93 2.09
CA ALA A 216 -6.14 9.77 1.23
C ALA A 216 -6.00 11.16 1.83
N ILE A 217 -4.79 11.71 1.80
CA ILE A 217 -4.50 13.08 2.19
C ILE A 217 -3.55 13.73 1.18
N GLN A 218 -3.92 14.91 0.69
CA GLN A 218 -3.07 15.75 -0.17
C GLN A 218 -2.62 16.96 0.63
N VAL A 219 -1.30 17.16 0.70
CA VAL A 219 -0.67 18.17 1.57
C VAL A 219 0.32 18.98 0.78
N PRO A 220 0.38 20.31 0.93
CA PRO A 220 1.41 21.13 0.30
C PRO A 220 2.82 20.65 0.65
N ILE A 221 3.71 20.54 -0.36
CA ILE A 221 5.11 20.12 -0.17
C ILE A 221 5.79 20.93 0.93
N SER A 222 5.55 22.25 0.95
CA SER A 222 6.14 23.17 1.94
C SER A 222 5.76 22.86 3.40
N ALA A 223 4.67 22.13 3.63
CA ALA A 223 4.24 21.70 4.96
C ALA A 223 4.89 20.37 5.41
N LEU A 224 5.49 19.62 4.47
CA LEU A 224 6.08 18.30 4.72
C LEU A 224 7.61 18.31 4.77
N VAL A 225 8.25 19.03 3.84
CA VAL A 225 9.71 18.98 3.69
C VAL A 225 10.43 19.69 4.83
N GLY A 226 11.58 19.13 5.21
CA GLY A 226 12.56 19.72 6.11
C GLY A 226 13.66 20.46 5.34
N LYS A 227 14.90 20.15 5.67
CA LYS A 227 16.07 20.68 4.95
C LYS A 227 16.34 19.95 3.63
N ASN A 228 15.84 18.73 3.52
CA ASN A 228 16.01 17.87 2.36
C ASN A 228 14.64 17.71 1.65
N PRO A 229 14.59 17.72 0.32
CA PRO A 229 13.35 17.49 -0.41
C PRO A 229 12.88 16.02 -0.41
N VAL A 230 13.65 15.09 0.16
CA VAL A 230 13.29 13.69 0.24
C VAL A 230 12.55 13.39 1.54
N LEU A 231 11.39 12.76 1.41
CA LEU A 231 10.56 12.32 2.51
C LEU A 231 10.63 10.79 2.64
N GLY A 232 10.64 10.28 3.88
CA GLY A 232 10.32 8.90 4.19
C GLY A 232 8.85 8.80 4.60
N VAL A 233 8.10 7.85 4.05
CA VAL A 233 6.66 7.72 4.35
C VAL A 233 6.33 6.26 4.67
N TRP A 234 5.57 6.06 5.76
CA TRP A 234 4.99 4.76 6.10
C TRP A 234 3.62 4.93 6.75
N THR A 235 2.88 3.85 6.83
CA THR A 235 1.60 3.81 7.53
C THR A 235 1.61 2.78 8.64
N SER A 236 0.75 2.98 9.63
CA SER A 236 0.52 2.02 10.69
C SER A 236 -0.94 1.98 11.12
N ALA A 237 -1.33 0.86 11.72
CA ALA A 237 -2.57 0.73 12.45
C ALA A 237 -2.26 0.23 13.86
N SER A 238 -2.96 0.80 14.84
CA SER A 238 -2.77 0.46 16.26
C SER A 238 -4.10 0.10 16.92
N ARG A 239 -4.03 -0.82 17.89
CA ARG A 239 -5.14 -1.19 18.78
C ARG A 239 -4.80 -0.90 20.21
N GLN A 240 -5.82 -0.59 21.00
CA GLN A 240 -5.65 -0.52 22.47
C GLN A 240 -5.40 -1.91 23.05
N ARG A 241 -4.61 -1.96 24.12
CA ARG A 241 -4.10 -3.19 24.71
C ARG A 241 -5.17 -4.19 25.14
N ALA A 242 -6.32 -3.71 25.60
CA ALA A 242 -7.39 -4.56 26.09
C ALA A 242 -8.73 -4.22 25.46
N LYS A 243 -9.47 -5.27 25.07
CA LYS A 243 -10.87 -5.23 24.65
C LYS A 243 -11.67 -6.12 25.57
N VAL A 244 -12.63 -5.57 26.27
CA VAL A 244 -13.48 -6.31 27.22
C VAL A 244 -14.93 -6.05 26.85
N TRP A 245 -15.68 -7.14 26.68
CA TRP A 245 -17.12 -7.05 26.48
C TRP A 245 -17.82 -6.69 27.78
N ASP A 246 -18.52 -5.56 27.82
CA ASP A 246 -19.41 -5.20 28.90
C ASP A 246 -20.85 -5.65 28.60
N ALA A 247 -21.28 -6.71 29.24
CA ALA A 247 -22.62 -7.26 29.07
C ALA A 247 -23.73 -6.31 29.53
N ALA A 248 -23.47 -5.42 30.49
CA ALA A 248 -24.46 -4.47 30.99
C ALA A 248 -24.65 -3.30 30.01
N ALA A 249 -23.58 -2.84 29.41
CA ALA A 249 -23.63 -1.81 28.37
C ALA A 249 -23.96 -2.37 26.97
N GLY A 250 -23.87 -3.68 26.76
CA GLY A 250 -24.01 -4.32 25.45
C GLY A 250 -22.93 -3.86 24.44
N ALA A 251 -21.75 -3.50 24.93
CA ALA A 251 -20.70 -2.91 24.12
C ALA A 251 -19.30 -3.39 24.55
N ASN A 252 -18.33 -3.22 23.66
CA ASN A 252 -16.93 -3.40 24.01
C ASN A 252 -16.36 -2.15 24.68
N HIS A 253 -15.59 -2.36 25.74
CA HIS A 253 -14.72 -1.36 26.34
C HIS A 253 -13.27 -1.59 25.92
N TRP A 254 -12.64 -0.55 25.45
CA TRP A 254 -11.25 -0.52 25.04
C TRP A 254 -10.42 0.25 26.06
N SER A 255 -9.26 -0.23 26.42
CA SER A 255 -8.43 0.39 27.43
C SER A 255 -6.95 0.07 27.28
N GLY A 256 -6.12 0.90 27.92
CA GLY A 256 -4.67 0.80 27.89
C GLY A 256 -4.03 1.58 26.74
N PRO A 257 -2.70 1.51 26.63
CA PRO A 257 -1.98 2.19 25.56
C PRO A 257 -2.31 1.60 24.18
N TRP A 258 -2.11 2.40 23.14
CA TRP A 258 -2.12 1.96 21.77
C TRP A 258 -0.85 1.14 21.49
N HIS A 259 -1.00 0.05 20.76
CA HIS A 259 0.07 -0.81 20.25
C HIS A 259 -0.10 -0.98 18.76
N GLN A 260 0.96 -0.74 18.03
CA GLN A 260 1.01 -0.98 16.60
C GLN A 260 0.81 -2.48 16.32
N VAL A 261 -0.08 -2.82 15.38
CA VAL A 261 -0.40 -4.19 14.98
C VAL A 261 -0.20 -4.42 13.49
N SER A 262 -0.06 -3.34 12.72
CA SER A 262 0.22 -3.37 11.28
C SER A 262 1.10 -2.18 10.91
N ARG A 263 2.01 -2.40 9.96
CA ARG A 263 2.90 -1.39 9.38
C ARG A 263 3.11 -1.67 7.89
N LEU A 264 3.24 -0.61 7.11
CA LEU A 264 3.61 -0.72 5.72
C LEU A 264 4.47 0.48 5.30
N GLY A 265 5.64 0.21 4.74
CA GLY A 265 6.52 1.14 4.05
C GLY A 265 6.57 0.83 2.56
N ASN A 266 7.64 0.17 2.10
CA ASN A 266 7.72 -0.32 0.73
C ASN A 266 6.76 -1.49 0.50
N PRO A 267 6.25 -1.64 -0.74
CA PRO A 267 5.42 -2.79 -1.08
C PRO A 267 6.20 -4.11 -0.95
N LEU A 268 5.49 -5.22 -0.72
CA LEU A 268 5.96 -6.60 -0.74
C LEU A 268 7.04 -6.98 0.29
N VAL A 269 7.51 -6.06 1.13
CA VAL A 269 8.58 -6.35 2.10
C VAL A 269 8.15 -7.44 3.08
N ASN A 270 7.00 -7.28 3.73
CA ASN A 270 6.54 -8.27 4.71
C ASN A 270 6.13 -9.60 4.06
N GLU A 271 5.79 -9.61 2.77
CA GLU A 271 5.42 -10.82 2.02
C GLU A 271 6.63 -11.67 1.64
N VAL A 272 7.68 -11.06 1.05
CA VAL A 272 8.73 -11.80 0.36
C VAL A 272 10.14 -11.59 0.93
N VAL A 273 10.32 -10.64 1.86
CA VAL A 273 11.61 -10.38 2.52
C VAL A 273 11.58 -10.91 3.95
N ILE A 274 10.54 -10.62 4.72
CA ILE A 274 10.45 -10.99 6.13
C ILE A 274 10.02 -12.46 6.27
N PRO A 275 10.77 -13.30 7.01
CA PRO A 275 10.40 -14.69 7.23
C PRO A 275 9.07 -14.84 7.98
N LEU A 276 8.32 -15.89 7.66
CA LEU A 276 6.97 -16.14 8.21
C LEU A 276 6.92 -16.04 9.75
N GLY A 277 7.92 -16.55 10.45
CA GLY A 277 7.99 -16.52 11.93
C GLY A 277 8.35 -15.16 12.52
N GLN A 278 8.64 -14.14 11.70
CA GLN A 278 9.02 -12.80 12.13
C GLN A 278 8.05 -11.70 11.64
N LYS A 279 7.09 -12.04 10.79
CA LYS A 279 6.15 -11.10 10.15
C LYS A 279 5.32 -10.32 11.16
N ASP A 280 4.76 -10.99 12.17
CA ASP A 280 3.98 -10.34 13.23
C ASP A 280 4.85 -9.42 14.08
N LEU A 281 6.09 -9.83 14.41
CA LEU A 281 7.05 -8.96 15.11
C LEU A 281 7.36 -7.71 14.27
N TRP A 282 7.62 -7.88 12.97
CA TRP A 282 7.91 -6.77 12.08
C TRP A 282 6.76 -5.74 12.05
N ASN A 283 5.52 -6.19 12.00
CA ASN A 283 4.32 -5.35 12.05
C ASN A 283 4.22 -4.50 13.33
N THR A 284 4.81 -4.95 14.43
CA THR A 284 4.74 -4.25 15.74
C THR A 284 5.86 -3.25 15.99
N LEU A 285 6.89 -3.23 15.12
CA LEU A 285 8.08 -2.40 15.30
C LEU A 285 8.07 -1.16 14.38
N PRO A 286 8.65 -0.03 14.80
CA PRO A 286 8.81 1.14 13.93
C PRO A 286 9.89 0.88 12.86
N PRO A 287 9.91 1.63 11.74
CA PRO A 287 10.95 1.52 10.71
C PRO A 287 12.37 1.67 11.22
N SER A 288 12.62 2.47 12.26
CA SER A 288 13.94 2.64 12.88
C SER A 288 14.56 1.36 13.46
N ASP A 289 13.74 0.31 13.68
CA ASP A 289 14.20 -0.99 14.17
C ASP A 289 14.49 -2.00 13.04
N GLU A 290 14.44 -1.58 11.77
CA GLU A 290 14.65 -2.42 10.59
C GLU A 290 15.99 -3.16 10.58
N LYS A 291 16.99 -2.64 11.29
CA LYS A 291 18.30 -3.31 11.47
C LYS A 291 18.18 -4.74 12.03
N LEU A 292 17.09 -5.07 12.73
CA LEU A 292 16.82 -6.43 13.23
C LEU A 292 16.58 -7.42 12.08
N PHE A 293 16.16 -6.93 10.93
CA PHE A 293 15.82 -7.70 9.74
C PHE A 293 16.84 -7.52 8.60
N ALA A 294 17.90 -6.74 8.78
CA ALA A 294 18.86 -6.33 7.74
C ALA A 294 19.42 -7.51 6.95
N SER A 295 19.65 -8.67 7.60
CA SER A 295 20.17 -9.87 6.92
C SER A 295 19.21 -10.41 5.86
N HIS A 296 17.90 -10.20 6.00
CA HIS A 296 16.90 -10.66 5.02
C HIS A 296 16.85 -9.78 3.78
N TYR A 297 17.19 -8.50 3.91
CA TYR A 297 17.37 -7.59 2.77
C TYR A 297 18.71 -7.84 2.06
N ALA A 298 19.77 -8.05 2.84
CA ALA A 298 21.11 -8.34 2.31
C ALA A 298 21.17 -9.67 1.54
N HIS A 299 20.41 -10.66 1.98
CA HIS A 299 20.36 -12.01 1.39
C HIS A 299 18.89 -12.48 1.22
N PRO A 300 18.11 -11.84 0.35
CA PRO A 300 16.68 -12.14 0.22
C PRO A 300 16.46 -13.54 -0.34
N GLU A 301 15.58 -14.29 0.32
CA GLU A 301 15.27 -15.68 -0.05
C GLU A 301 14.74 -15.77 -1.48
N LEU A 302 13.91 -14.83 -1.93
CA LEU A 302 13.34 -14.80 -3.28
C LEU A 302 14.43 -14.79 -4.37
N SER A 303 15.55 -14.08 -4.15
CA SER A 303 16.68 -14.07 -5.11
C SER A 303 17.38 -15.44 -5.23
N ALA A 304 17.33 -16.27 -4.19
CA ALA A 304 17.82 -17.64 -4.24
C ALA A 304 16.78 -18.63 -4.79
N LEU A 305 15.51 -18.38 -4.54
CA LEU A 305 14.41 -19.22 -5.02
C LEU A 305 14.19 -19.12 -6.53
N LEU A 306 14.28 -17.95 -7.12
CA LEU A 306 14.07 -17.77 -8.56
C LEU A 306 14.92 -18.73 -9.41
N PRO A 307 16.26 -18.79 -9.28
CA PRO A 307 17.05 -19.74 -10.06
C PRO A 307 16.80 -21.20 -9.68
N ALA A 308 16.32 -21.47 -8.47
CA ALA A 308 15.98 -22.83 -8.04
C ALA A 308 14.65 -23.32 -8.63
N LEU A 309 13.66 -22.45 -8.76
CA LEU A 309 12.35 -22.75 -9.35
C LEU A 309 12.40 -22.81 -10.88
N TYR A 310 13.27 -21.98 -11.48
CA TYR A 310 13.46 -21.83 -12.93
C TYR A 310 14.89 -22.24 -13.33
N PRO A 311 15.24 -23.54 -13.28
CA PRO A 311 16.61 -24.01 -13.55
C PRO A 311 17.13 -23.59 -14.93
N GLY A 312 18.32 -22.98 -14.95
CA GLY A 312 18.95 -22.52 -16.18
C GLY A 312 18.45 -21.18 -16.74
N VAL A 313 17.40 -20.61 -16.15
CA VAL A 313 16.83 -19.31 -16.59
C VAL A 313 17.60 -18.12 -16.00
N PHE A 314 18.11 -18.26 -14.76
CA PHE A 314 18.82 -17.21 -14.02
C PHE A 314 20.22 -17.66 -13.58
N PRO A 315 21.16 -18.03 -14.51
CA PRO A 315 22.47 -18.58 -14.15
C PRO A 315 23.40 -17.58 -13.44
N ASN A 316 23.33 -16.28 -13.76
CA ASN A 316 24.15 -15.26 -13.11
C ASN A 316 23.62 -14.92 -11.70
N LEU A 317 22.31 -14.84 -11.54
CA LEU A 317 21.66 -14.70 -10.23
C LEU A 317 21.98 -15.91 -9.33
N ALA A 318 21.97 -17.13 -9.88
CA ALA A 318 22.34 -18.33 -9.14
C ALA A 318 23.77 -18.25 -8.59
N LYS A 319 24.73 -17.80 -9.40
CA LYS A 319 26.12 -17.60 -8.97
C LYS A 319 26.24 -16.54 -7.87
N LEU A 320 25.51 -15.42 -8.02
CA LEU A 320 25.49 -14.34 -7.02
C LEU A 320 24.96 -14.85 -5.67
N ALA A 321 23.84 -15.59 -5.68
CA ALA A 321 23.26 -16.19 -4.48
C ALA A 321 24.19 -17.24 -3.83
N GLN A 322 24.81 -18.13 -4.63
CA GLN A 322 25.75 -19.14 -4.14
C GLN A 322 27.00 -18.50 -3.53
N ALA A 323 27.46 -17.38 -4.03
CA ALA A 323 28.59 -16.63 -3.47
C ALA A 323 28.26 -15.91 -2.16
N GLY A 324 26.99 -15.87 -1.74
CA GLY A 324 26.54 -15.10 -0.57
C GLY A 324 26.75 -13.60 -0.73
N THR A 325 26.67 -13.10 -1.95
CA THR A 325 26.88 -11.66 -2.22
C THR A 325 25.72 -10.83 -1.66
N VAL A 326 26.07 -9.80 -0.89
CA VAL A 326 25.09 -8.85 -0.33
C VAL A 326 24.35 -8.12 -1.45
N ARG A 327 23.04 -8.04 -1.35
CA ARG A 327 22.18 -7.32 -2.28
C ARG A 327 22.04 -5.84 -1.85
N ALA A 328 23.19 -5.14 -1.90
CA ALA A 328 23.26 -3.70 -1.56
C ALA A 328 22.38 -2.82 -2.47
N ASP A 329 22.01 -3.29 -3.64
CA ASP A 329 21.02 -2.67 -4.51
C ASP A 329 19.62 -2.67 -3.90
N LEU A 330 19.21 -3.77 -3.30
CA LEU A 330 17.91 -3.88 -2.61
C LEU A 330 17.90 -3.10 -1.29
N GLU A 331 19.02 -3.12 -0.53
CA GLU A 331 19.16 -2.25 0.66
C GLU A 331 19.01 -0.77 0.28
N ALA A 332 19.60 -0.34 -0.84
CA ALA A 332 19.46 1.02 -1.33
C ALA A 332 18.03 1.34 -1.78
N ILE A 333 17.33 0.41 -2.41
CA ILE A 333 15.94 0.63 -2.88
C ILE A 333 14.96 0.66 -1.70
N LEU A 334 15.09 -0.27 -0.76
CA LEU A 334 14.08 -0.52 0.28
C LEU A 334 14.39 0.18 1.61
N LEU A 335 15.67 0.40 1.96
CA LEU A 335 16.06 0.81 3.31
C LEU A 335 16.70 2.20 3.45
N THR A 336 17.46 2.67 2.46
CA THR A 336 18.21 3.94 2.58
C THR A 336 17.85 4.98 1.54
N GLY A 337 17.30 4.54 0.43
CA GLY A 337 17.20 5.32 -0.79
C GLY A 337 18.46 5.25 -1.64
N ILE A 338 18.35 5.63 -2.91
CA ILE A 338 19.42 5.61 -3.90
C ILE A 338 20.19 6.93 -3.84
N PRO A 339 21.51 6.91 -3.55
CA PRO A 339 22.32 8.13 -3.49
C PRO A 339 22.47 8.83 -4.84
N SER A 340 22.79 10.13 -4.80
CA SER A 340 23.14 10.89 -6.00
C SER A 340 24.34 10.29 -6.72
N GLY A 341 24.31 10.34 -8.06
CA GLY A 341 25.39 9.84 -8.91
C GLY A 341 25.33 8.35 -9.27
N ILE A 342 24.42 7.58 -8.67
CA ILE A 342 24.18 6.17 -9.01
C ILE A 342 23.31 6.08 -10.26
N VAL A 343 22.19 6.79 -10.28
CA VAL A 343 21.30 6.91 -11.44
C VAL A 343 21.33 8.35 -11.93
N PRO A 344 21.63 8.60 -13.22
CA PRO A 344 21.67 9.97 -13.75
C PRO A 344 20.35 10.71 -13.53
N GLY A 345 20.42 11.89 -12.92
CA GLY A 345 19.24 12.75 -12.68
C GLY A 345 18.27 12.25 -11.59
N PHE A 346 18.65 11.23 -10.83
CA PHE A 346 17.82 10.66 -9.77
C PHE A 346 18.58 10.51 -8.46
N GLN A 347 17.90 10.78 -7.36
CA GLN A 347 18.28 10.37 -6.01
C GLN A 347 17.04 10.42 -5.10
N ASN A 348 16.94 9.54 -4.13
CA ASN A 348 15.95 9.58 -3.06
C ASN A 348 16.56 9.12 -1.71
N PHE A 349 17.86 9.28 -1.57
CA PHE A 349 18.60 8.93 -0.36
C PHE A 349 18.23 9.84 0.81
N THR A 350 17.83 9.25 1.94
CA THR A 350 17.50 9.96 3.18
C THR A 350 18.64 9.96 4.20
N GLY A 351 19.51 8.95 4.17
CA GLY A 351 20.59 8.79 5.15
C GLY A 351 20.99 7.33 5.33
N PRO A 352 21.98 7.04 6.20
CA PRO A 352 22.48 5.69 6.40
C PRO A 352 21.60 4.84 7.34
N VAL A 353 20.53 5.39 7.90
CA VAL A 353 19.62 4.67 8.78
C VAL A 353 18.82 3.67 7.94
N LEU A 354 18.89 2.41 8.33
CA LEU A 354 18.10 1.35 7.72
C LEU A 354 16.66 1.45 8.22
N ALA A 355 15.75 1.81 7.33
CA ALA A 355 14.35 1.97 7.67
C ALA A 355 13.47 1.67 6.45
N ASP A 356 12.52 0.75 6.58
CA ASP A 356 11.56 0.47 5.51
C ASP A 356 10.51 1.57 5.43
N MET A 357 10.63 2.41 4.41
CA MET A 357 9.75 3.55 4.09
C MET A 357 9.73 3.78 2.59
N LEU A 358 8.61 4.22 2.03
CA LEU A 358 8.60 4.85 0.71
C LEU A 358 9.41 6.15 0.76
N ARG A 359 10.39 6.30 -0.13
CA ARG A 359 11.20 7.52 -0.22
C ARG A 359 10.81 8.33 -1.43
N LEU A 360 10.27 9.51 -1.17
CA LEU A 360 9.79 10.43 -2.19
C LEU A 360 10.67 11.68 -2.26
N ASN A 361 11.39 11.85 -3.36
CA ASN A 361 12.07 13.11 -3.68
C ASN A 361 11.05 14.07 -4.32
N THR A 362 10.58 15.02 -3.55
CA THR A 362 9.57 16.00 -3.96
C THR A 362 10.06 17.01 -4.98
N SER A 363 11.38 17.10 -5.24
CA SER A 363 11.94 17.95 -6.29
C SER A 363 11.82 17.34 -7.70
N ILE A 364 11.41 16.07 -7.80
CA ILE A 364 11.12 15.42 -9.08
C ILE A 364 9.63 15.64 -9.40
N PRO A 365 9.31 16.42 -10.45
CA PRO A 365 7.93 16.72 -10.78
C PRO A 365 7.19 15.49 -11.32
N PRO A 366 5.85 15.50 -11.32
CA PRO A 366 5.05 14.47 -11.96
C PRO A 366 5.44 14.28 -13.43
N SER A 367 5.51 13.03 -13.87
CA SER A 367 5.82 12.70 -15.26
C SER A 367 4.66 13.07 -16.18
N SER A 368 4.95 13.70 -17.32
CA SER A 368 3.97 13.96 -18.37
C SER A 368 3.63 12.70 -19.20
N LYS A 369 4.44 11.64 -19.08
CA LYS A 369 4.25 10.33 -19.70
C LYS A 369 4.61 9.24 -18.70
N PRO A 370 3.73 8.98 -17.72
CA PRO A 370 4.01 8.00 -16.68
C PRO A 370 4.30 6.60 -17.28
N ASN A 371 5.37 5.96 -16.78
CA ASN A 371 5.67 4.57 -17.09
C ASN A 371 5.41 3.74 -15.83
N GLU A 372 4.54 2.74 -15.91
CA GLU A 372 4.18 1.88 -14.78
C GLU A 372 5.35 1.07 -14.20
N LEU A 373 6.45 0.93 -14.95
CA LEU A 373 7.69 0.33 -14.44
C LEU A 373 8.61 1.33 -13.72
N GLY A 374 8.15 2.55 -13.45
CA GLY A 374 8.87 3.54 -12.68
C GLY A 374 10.31 3.77 -13.17
N LEU A 375 11.25 3.84 -12.25
CA LEU A 375 12.66 4.14 -12.55
C LEU A 375 13.30 3.12 -13.49
N ILE A 376 13.00 1.83 -13.37
CA ILE A 376 13.54 0.81 -14.30
C ILE A 376 12.93 0.92 -15.70
N GLY A 377 11.76 1.57 -15.82
CA GLY A 377 11.14 1.96 -17.10
C GLY A 377 11.60 3.32 -17.64
N GLY A 378 12.55 3.99 -16.96
CA GLY A 378 13.08 5.29 -17.36
C GLY A 378 12.24 6.48 -16.88
N ASP A 379 11.33 6.28 -15.93
CA ASP A 379 10.49 7.33 -15.33
C ASP A 379 10.90 7.60 -13.85
N PRO A 380 11.66 8.68 -13.59
CA PRO A 380 12.16 8.97 -12.25
C PRO A 380 11.06 9.44 -11.28
N ALA A 381 9.85 9.74 -11.75
CA ALA A 381 8.71 10.10 -10.89
C ALA A 381 7.93 8.88 -10.37
N GLY A 382 8.26 7.66 -10.81
CA GLY A 382 7.66 6.41 -10.34
C GLY A 382 8.56 5.63 -9.39
N PHE A 383 8.05 4.54 -8.85
CA PHE A 383 8.75 3.71 -7.88
C PHE A 383 10.20 3.39 -8.32
N PRO A 384 11.20 3.50 -7.42
CA PRO A 384 11.15 3.73 -5.99
C PRO A 384 11.16 5.21 -5.55
N ASN A 385 10.77 6.15 -6.40
CA ASN A 385 10.52 7.53 -6.01
C ASN A 385 9.11 7.68 -5.45
N GLY A 386 8.90 7.29 -4.21
CA GLY A 386 7.58 7.03 -3.69
C GLY A 386 6.89 5.90 -4.47
N ARG A 387 5.57 5.94 -4.54
CA ARG A 387 4.74 4.98 -5.30
C ARG A 387 3.47 5.67 -5.78
N ARG A 388 3.22 5.66 -7.09
CA ARG A 388 1.96 6.11 -7.68
C ARG A 388 0.95 4.96 -7.71
N VAL A 389 -0.33 5.28 -7.82
CA VAL A 389 -1.41 4.26 -7.87
C VAL A 389 -1.29 3.32 -9.08
N SER A 390 -0.66 3.76 -10.17
CA SER A 390 -0.47 2.99 -11.40
C SER A 390 0.86 2.24 -11.49
N ASP A 391 1.79 2.41 -10.53
CA ASP A 391 3.09 1.75 -10.57
C ASP A 391 2.95 0.24 -10.37
N ASN A 392 3.51 -0.54 -11.31
CA ASN A 392 3.55 -2.00 -11.27
C ASN A 392 4.66 -2.47 -10.31
N VAL A 393 4.44 -2.24 -9.02
CA VAL A 393 5.45 -2.53 -8.00
C VAL A 393 5.82 -4.00 -7.94
N PHE A 394 4.86 -4.91 -8.20
CA PHE A 394 5.14 -6.35 -8.25
C PHE A 394 6.20 -6.67 -9.32
N THR A 395 5.98 -6.23 -10.55
CA THR A 395 6.94 -6.47 -11.64
C THR A 395 8.27 -5.74 -11.41
N ILE A 396 8.25 -4.51 -10.87
CA ILE A 396 9.47 -3.74 -10.59
C ILE A 396 10.32 -4.47 -9.56
N GLU A 397 9.75 -4.86 -8.42
CA GLU A 397 10.48 -5.55 -7.35
C GLU A 397 10.90 -6.95 -7.76
N LEU A 398 10.04 -7.71 -8.42
CA LEU A 398 10.41 -9.03 -8.94
C LEU A 398 11.64 -8.97 -9.84
N ARG A 399 11.74 -7.96 -10.73
CA ARG A 399 12.91 -7.72 -11.58
C ARG A 399 14.13 -7.28 -10.77
N ALA A 400 13.94 -6.48 -9.73
CA ALA A 400 15.02 -6.12 -8.82
C ALA A 400 15.55 -7.37 -8.09
N PHE A 401 14.68 -8.21 -7.51
CA PHE A 401 15.07 -9.49 -6.90
C PHE A 401 15.74 -10.43 -7.90
N ALA A 402 15.32 -10.42 -9.18
CA ALA A 402 15.95 -11.19 -10.26
C ALA A 402 17.31 -10.61 -10.72
N GLY A 403 17.76 -9.48 -10.16
CA GLY A 403 19.11 -8.94 -10.36
C GLY A 403 19.23 -7.80 -11.34
N VAL A 404 18.12 -7.24 -11.87
CA VAL A 404 18.15 -6.09 -12.81
C VAL A 404 18.85 -4.87 -12.23
N THR A 405 18.74 -4.68 -10.90
CA THR A 405 19.26 -3.51 -10.18
C THR A 405 20.68 -3.70 -9.63
N VAL A 406 21.23 -4.91 -9.64
CA VAL A 406 22.61 -5.18 -9.16
C VAL A 406 23.67 -4.27 -9.82
N PRO A 407 23.60 -3.93 -11.13
CA PRO A 407 24.55 -3.00 -11.76
C PRO A 407 24.56 -1.57 -11.18
N LEU A 408 23.58 -1.20 -10.37
CA LEU A 408 23.59 0.09 -9.63
C LEU A 408 24.75 0.14 -8.62
N VAL A 409 25.09 -1.01 -8.04
CA VAL A 409 26.12 -1.14 -6.99
C VAL A 409 27.35 -1.94 -7.45
N ASP A 410 27.16 -2.88 -8.39
CA ASP A 410 28.24 -3.67 -9.00
C ASP A 410 28.15 -3.67 -10.54
N LYS A 411 28.89 -2.78 -11.17
CA LYS A 411 28.93 -2.62 -12.63
C LYS A 411 29.53 -3.82 -13.37
N SER A 412 30.18 -4.75 -12.68
CA SER A 412 30.72 -5.97 -13.28
C SER A 412 29.67 -7.06 -13.45
N PHE A 413 28.55 -6.97 -12.71
CA PHE A 413 27.46 -7.92 -12.81
C PHE A 413 26.64 -7.68 -14.11
N THR A 414 26.34 -8.74 -14.80
CA THR A 414 25.45 -8.73 -15.97
C THR A 414 24.17 -9.45 -15.59
N PRO A 415 23.01 -8.77 -15.53
CA PRO A 415 21.72 -9.42 -15.32
C PRO A 415 21.44 -10.51 -16.36
N ASP A 416 20.78 -11.58 -15.94
CA ASP A 416 20.31 -12.60 -16.87
C ASP A 416 19.25 -12.00 -17.83
N ALA A 417 19.20 -12.48 -19.06
CA ALA A 417 18.26 -11.96 -20.05
C ALA A 417 16.79 -12.05 -19.59
N ALA A 418 16.46 -13.07 -18.82
CA ALA A 418 15.13 -13.27 -18.26
C ALA A 418 14.80 -12.27 -17.12
N ALA A 419 15.80 -11.72 -16.43
CA ALA A 419 15.58 -10.83 -15.30
C ALA A 419 14.80 -9.56 -15.67
N GLY A 420 15.09 -8.99 -16.84
CA GLY A 420 14.36 -7.83 -17.38
C GLY A 420 12.98 -8.13 -17.98
N ALA A 421 12.65 -9.42 -18.13
CA ALA A 421 11.40 -9.88 -18.75
C ALA A 421 10.43 -10.45 -17.71
N VAL A 422 10.91 -10.90 -16.54
CA VAL A 422 10.07 -11.56 -15.55
C VAL A 422 8.93 -10.65 -15.06
N THR A 423 7.72 -11.22 -14.97
CA THR A 423 6.46 -10.52 -14.65
C THR A 423 5.37 -11.55 -14.37
N ASP A 424 4.29 -11.16 -13.70
CA ASP A 424 3.03 -11.91 -13.63
C ASP A 424 2.12 -11.70 -14.85
N GLY A 425 2.52 -10.83 -15.78
CA GLY A 425 1.78 -10.55 -17.01
C GLY A 425 0.68 -9.50 -16.88
N LEU A 426 0.58 -8.83 -15.74
CA LEU A 426 -0.41 -7.77 -15.49
C LEU A 426 0.18 -6.38 -15.73
N THR A 427 -0.72 -5.42 -15.96
CA THR A 427 -0.42 -4.00 -16.16
C THR A 427 -1.47 -3.15 -15.46
N SER A 428 -1.26 -1.84 -15.38
CA SER A 428 -2.24 -0.90 -14.84
C SER A 428 -3.62 -0.97 -15.53
N LYS A 429 -3.68 -1.48 -16.76
CA LYS A 429 -4.92 -1.75 -17.49
C LYS A 429 -5.69 -2.97 -16.97
N SER A 430 -5.07 -3.77 -16.11
CA SER A 430 -5.71 -4.92 -15.48
C SER A 430 -6.59 -4.54 -14.28
N VAL A 431 -6.67 -3.25 -13.94
CA VAL A 431 -7.59 -2.68 -12.95
C VAL A 431 -8.85 -2.19 -13.66
N PRO A 432 -10.01 -2.89 -13.58
CA PRO A 432 -11.18 -2.57 -14.39
C PRO A 432 -11.82 -1.20 -14.06
N SER A 433 -11.76 -0.76 -12.80
CA SER A 433 -12.24 0.58 -12.39
C SER A 433 -11.37 1.72 -12.94
N GLY A 434 -10.15 1.41 -13.39
CA GLY A 434 -9.15 2.40 -13.73
C GLY A 434 -8.70 3.26 -12.55
N PHE A 435 -7.98 4.35 -12.86
CA PHE A 435 -7.50 5.33 -11.90
C PHE A 435 -8.06 6.71 -12.25
N LEU A 436 -8.31 7.54 -11.23
CA LEU A 436 -8.74 8.92 -11.43
C LEU A 436 -7.53 9.80 -11.77
N GLY A 437 -7.75 10.83 -12.61
CA GLY A 437 -6.72 11.81 -12.96
C GLY A 437 -6.47 12.88 -11.89
N GLN A 438 -7.22 12.85 -10.79
CA GLN A 438 -7.17 13.81 -9.69
C GLN A 438 -7.45 13.12 -8.35
N PHE A 439 -7.22 13.83 -7.25
CA PHE A 439 -7.49 13.34 -5.90
C PHE A 439 -8.92 12.76 -5.77
N PRO A 440 -9.11 11.56 -5.16
CA PRO A 440 -8.16 10.74 -4.44
C PRO A 440 -7.49 9.63 -5.28
N TYR A 441 -7.49 9.69 -6.58
CA TYR A 441 -6.80 8.89 -7.61
C TYR A 441 -7.25 7.44 -7.75
N LEU A 442 -7.60 6.72 -6.70
CA LEU A 442 -8.13 5.36 -6.79
C LEU A 442 -9.54 5.36 -7.39
N GLY A 443 -9.86 4.32 -8.14
CA GLY A 443 -11.13 4.18 -8.86
C GLY A 443 -12.36 4.13 -7.95
N VAL A 444 -13.52 4.35 -8.55
CA VAL A 444 -14.81 4.18 -7.87
C VAL A 444 -14.97 2.73 -7.46
N PRO A 445 -15.38 2.42 -6.22
CA PRO A 445 -15.54 1.05 -5.77
C PRO A 445 -16.63 0.33 -6.54
N TYR A 446 -16.45 -0.97 -6.70
CA TYR A 446 -17.46 -1.87 -7.28
C TYR A 446 -18.65 -1.99 -6.33
N ASP A 447 -19.84 -2.11 -6.87
CA ASP A 447 -21.04 -2.42 -6.10
C ASP A 447 -21.38 -3.93 -6.13
N GLY A 448 -22.12 -4.36 -5.12
CA GLY A 448 -22.49 -5.77 -4.97
C GLY A 448 -23.66 -6.24 -5.84
N TYR A 449 -24.29 -5.31 -6.60
CA TYR A 449 -25.37 -5.67 -7.52
C TYR A 449 -24.83 -6.13 -8.87
N ASP A 450 -23.84 -5.40 -9.39
CA ASP A 450 -23.23 -5.68 -10.71
C ASP A 450 -21.97 -6.56 -10.62
N THR A 451 -21.41 -6.74 -9.41
CA THR A 451 -20.19 -7.52 -9.18
C THR A 451 -20.52 -8.76 -8.35
N PRO A 452 -20.24 -10.00 -8.85
CA PRO A 452 -20.54 -11.24 -8.15
C PRO A 452 -19.71 -11.48 -6.90
#